data_94fabc88664d7d3f28adc3693e92accb
#
_entry.id   94fabc88664d7d3f28adc3693e92accb
#
_cell.length_a   1.000
_cell.length_b   1.000
_cell.length_c   1.000
_cell.angle_alpha   90.00
_cell.angle_beta   90.00
_cell.angle_gamma   90.00
#
_symmetry.space_group_name_H-M   'P 1'
#
loop_
_entity.id
_entity.type
_entity.pdbx_description
1 polymer ?
#
loop_
_entity_poly.entity_id
_entity_poly.type
_entity_poly.pdbx_seq_one_letter_code
_entity_poly.pdbx_strand_id
1 'polypeptide(L)'
;MYVLRMPRPREFEPEAVLNQAMLRFWERGYRATSIEDLVKATGVKPGSIYSAFPGGKRALFLKSLERYSKLVVPQKLGELEAPSASLAELRGYFDGLVRDLLSPEGRQGCLLVNTAIENAAGDDEAAAVVRGHLARLERCMATALRNARSQGEVRASVDPEGGAKLLVATCQGLMVVGKANPDEAVLRAIADNAFAVLA
;
A
#
# COMPACT_ATOMS: atom_id res chain seq x y z
N MET A 1 36.19 23.24 31.75
CA MET A 1 35.72 21.85 31.91
C MET A 1 34.38 21.76 31.23
N TYR A 2 34.34 21.27 29.96
CA TYR A 2 33.11 21.10 29.21
C TYR A 2 32.41 19.86 29.71
N VAL A 3 31.26 20.03 30.37
CA VAL A 3 30.37 18.92 30.72
C VAL A 3 29.64 18.50 29.44
N LEU A 4 30.06 17.38 28.85
CA LEU A 4 29.31 16.70 27.81
C LEU A 4 27.93 16.29 28.35
N ARG A 5 26.91 17.07 28.02
CA ARG A 5 25.52 16.72 28.31
C ARG A 5 25.19 15.46 27.51
N MET A 6 25.21 14.30 28.17
CA MET A 6 24.72 13.07 27.54
C MET A 6 23.27 13.29 27.08
N PRO A 7 22.90 12.88 25.86
CA PRO A 7 21.51 12.95 25.41
C PRO A 7 20.62 12.15 26.37
N ARG A 8 19.53 12.76 26.80
CA ARG A 8 18.54 12.09 27.65
C ARG A 8 18.09 10.79 26.96
N PRO A 9 18.07 9.64 27.65
CA PRO A 9 17.55 8.40 27.03
C PRO A 9 16.17 8.64 26.45
N ARG A 10 15.91 8.10 25.24
CA ARG A 10 14.58 8.19 24.63
C ARG A 10 13.60 7.39 25.49
N GLU A 11 12.52 8.04 25.93
CA GLU A 11 11.47 7.44 26.77
C GLU A 11 10.53 6.51 25.96
N PHE A 12 10.84 6.22 24.68
CA PHE A 12 9.97 5.42 23.78
C PHE A 12 10.79 4.78 22.64
N GLU A 13 10.28 3.67 22.13
CA GLU A 13 10.83 2.98 20.95
C GLU A 13 10.31 3.63 19.67
N PRO A 14 11.17 4.25 18.82
CA PRO A 14 10.75 4.94 17.60
C PRO A 14 9.96 4.06 16.62
N GLU A 15 10.29 2.78 16.56
CA GLU A 15 9.60 1.81 15.69
C GLU A 15 8.16 1.56 16.15
N ALA A 16 7.90 1.50 17.45
CA ALA A 16 6.56 1.36 17.99
C ALA A 16 5.71 2.60 17.68
N VAL A 17 6.29 3.79 17.87
CA VAL A 17 5.65 5.07 17.52
C VAL A 17 5.30 5.12 16.03
N LEU A 18 6.25 4.75 15.16
CA LEU A 18 6.07 4.73 13.73
C LEU A 18 4.95 3.75 13.32
N ASN A 19 4.88 2.59 13.97
CA ASN A 19 3.83 1.61 13.70
C ASN A 19 2.43 2.15 14.06
N GLN A 20 2.28 2.73 15.24
CA GLN A 20 1.01 3.32 15.67
C GLN A 20 0.59 4.51 14.80
N ALA A 21 1.56 5.34 14.40
CA ALA A 21 1.31 6.45 13.49
C ALA A 21 0.87 5.96 12.10
N MET A 22 1.52 4.91 11.57
CA MET A 22 1.16 4.28 10.30
C MET A 22 -0.29 3.78 10.33
N LEU A 23 -0.68 3.06 11.38
CA LEU A 23 -2.06 2.57 11.56
C LEU A 23 -3.05 3.74 11.62
N ARG A 24 -2.71 4.82 12.31
CA ARG A 24 -3.57 6.00 12.42
C ARG A 24 -3.75 6.73 11.10
N PHE A 25 -2.67 6.91 10.33
CA PHE A 25 -2.74 7.47 8.98
C PHE A 25 -3.51 6.56 8.03
N TRP A 26 -3.39 5.25 8.17
CA TRP A 26 -4.14 4.29 7.35
C TRP A 26 -5.64 4.38 7.61
N GLU A 27 -6.02 4.47 8.89
CA GLU A 27 -7.43 4.57 9.31
C GLU A 27 -8.09 5.88 8.86
N ARG A 28 -7.40 7.03 9.02
CA ARG A 28 -8.01 8.37 8.89
C ARG A 28 -7.52 9.20 7.71
N GLY A 29 -6.43 8.82 7.10
CA GLY A 29 -5.73 9.63 6.11
C GLY A 29 -4.82 10.69 6.75
N TYR A 30 -4.02 11.36 5.91
CA TYR A 30 -3.06 12.38 6.35
C TYR A 30 -3.76 13.64 6.86
N ARG A 31 -4.72 14.17 6.08
CA ARG A 31 -5.34 15.47 6.38
C ARG A 31 -6.17 15.42 7.67
N ALA A 32 -6.94 14.35 7.86
CA ALA A 32 -7.80 14.17 9.03
C ALA A 32 -7.07 13.68 10.29
N THR A 33 -5.75 13.45 10.24
CA THR A 33 -4.95 13.08 11.41
C THR A 33 -4.22 14.29 11.94
N SER A 34 -4.50 14.71 13.18
CA SER A 34 -3.81 15.80 13.88
C SER A 34 -2.58 15.29 14.66
N ILE A 35 -1.74 16.21 15.16
CA ILE A 35 -0.66 15.85 16.09
C ILE A 35 -1.24 15.29 17.39
N GLU A 36 -2.37 15.82 17.86
CA GLU A 36 -3.08 15.33 19.04
C GLU A 36 -3.57 13.89 18.86
N ASP A 37 -4.04 13.54 17.67
CA ASP A 37 -4.42 12.15 17.34
C ASP A 37 -3.20 11.21 17.37
N LEU A 38 -2.06 11.68 16.88
CA LEU A 38 -0.81 10.92 16.92
C LEU A 38 -0.30 10.75 18.37
N VAL A 39 -0.39 11.79 19.18
CA VAL A 39 -0.08 11.72 20.63
C VAL A 39 -0.98 10.70 21.33
N LYS A 40 -2.27 10.71 21.07
CA LYS A 40 -3.22 9.73 21.64
C LYS A 40 -2.91 8.31 21.19
N ALA A 41 -2.60 8.13 19.90
CA ALA A 41 -2.31 6.80 19.34
C ALA A 41 -0.97 6.23 19.83
N THR A 42 0.05 7.07 19.98
CA THR A 42 1.41 6.64 20.30
C THR A 42 1.76 6.72 21.78
N GLY A 43 1.00 7.48 22.59
CA GLY A 43 1.31 7.81 23.98
C GLY A 43 2.51 8.76 24.16
N VAL A 44 3.06 9.31 23.06
CA VAL A 44 4.29 10.10 23.07
C VAL A 44 3.94 11.59 22.99
N LYS A 45 4.59 12.40 23.84
CA LYS A 45 4.38 13.85 23.88
C LYS A 45 4.79 14.53 22.57
N PRO A 46 4.12 15.66 22.17
CA PRO A 46 4.41 16.36 20.91
C PRO A 46 5.89 16.69 20.73
N GLY A 47 6.55 17.23 21.76
CA GLY A 47 7.98 17.57 21.73
C GLY A 47 8.89 16.38 21.41
N SER A 48 8.52 15.20 21.89
CA SER A 48 9.27 13.96 21.61
C SER A 48 9.03 13.48 20.16
N ILE A 49 7.82 13.66 19.63
CA ILE A 49 7.53 13.38 18.20
C ILE A 49 8.39 14.28 17.31
N TYR A 50 8.42 15.60 17.56
CA TYR A 50 9.23 16.54 16.77
C TYR A 50 10.74 16.27 16.90
N SER A 51 11.20 15.84 18.07
CA SER A 51 12.61 15.46 18.29
C SER A 51 13.00 14.18 17.55
N ALA A 52 12.13 13.18 17.51
CA ALA A 52 12.39 11.92 16.83
C ALA A 52 12.18 11.97 15.33
N PHE A 53 11.23 12.82 14.88
CA PHE A 53 10.86 13.00 13.48
C PHE A 53 10.94 14.49 13.12
N PRO A 54 12.15 15.00 12.83
CA PRO A 54 12.30 16.37 12.35
C PRO A 54 11.47 16.62 11.11
N GLY A 55 10.59 17.65 11.13
CA GLY A 55 9.53 17.84 10.13
C GLY A 55 8.14 17.40 10.60
N GLY A 56 8.04 16.87 11.85
CA GLY A 56 6.77 16.65 12.55
C GLY A 56 5.86 15.64 11.85
N LYS A 57 4.57 15.97 11.76
CA LYS A 57 3.53 15.11 11.17
C LYS A 57 3.88 14.63 9.76
N ARG A 58 4.42 15.53 8.90
CA ARG A 58 4.77 15.17 7.52
C ARG A 58 5.90 14.14 7.46
N ALA A 59 6.98 14.36 8.22
CA ALA A 59 8.10 13.41 8.27
C ALA A 59 7.65 12.05 8.81
N LEU A 60 6.80 12.03 9.84
CA LEU A 60 6.23 10.81 10.40
C LEU A 60 5.33 10.10 9.38
N PHE A 61 4.54 10.85 8.60
CA PHE A 61 3.72 10.29 7.54
C PHE A 61 4.55 9.64 6.43
N LEU A 62 5.56 10.32 5.90
CA LEU A 62 6.43 9.76 4.86
C LEU A 62 7.12 8.47 5.33
N LYS A 63 7.64 8.46 6.57
CA LYS A 63 8.19 7.22 7.17
C LYS A 63 7.15 6.13 7.35
N SER A 64 5.88 6.49 7.64
CA SER A 64 4.78 5.54 7.70
C SER A 64 4.47 4.92 6.33
N LEU A 65 4.51 5.70 5.24
CA LEU A 65 4.37 5.17 3.88
C LEU A 65 5.49 4.20 3.51
N GLU A 66 6.73 4.56 3.83
CA GLU A 66 7.89 3.67 3.60
C GLU A 66 7.76 2.38 4.41
N ARG A 67 7.34 2.46 5.68
CA ARG A 67 7.13 1.31 6.55
C ARG A 67 6.03 0.40 5.99
N TYR A 68 4.90 0.97 5.58
CA TYR A 68 3.82 0.23 4.95
C TYR A 68 4.29 -0.51 3.69
N SER A 69 5.03 0.19 2.83
CA SER A 69 5.60 -0.39 1.61
C SER A 69 6.57 -1.54 1.88
N LYS A 70 7.30 -1.49 3.00
CA LYS A 70 8.29 -2.51 3.38
C LYS A 70 7.69 -3.72 4.11
N LEU A 71 6.65 -3.51 4.94
CA LEU A 71 6.14 -4.55 5.83
C LEU A 71 4.78 -5.11 5.39
N VAL A 72 3.87 -4.26 4.88
CA VAL A 72 2.51 -4.68 4.55
C VAL A 72 2.40 -5.11 3.09
N VAL A 73 2.98 -4.33 2.18
CA VAL A 73 2.91 -4.62 0.74
C VAL A 73 3.46 -6.00 0.38
N PRO A 74 4.64 -6.46 0.88
CA PRO A 74 5.12 -7.79 0.55
C PRO A 74 4.19 -8.91 1.02
N GLN A 75 3.56 -8.76 2.19
CA GLN A 75 2.60 -9.74 2.70
C GLN A 75 1.34 -9.82 1.80
N LYS A 76 0.92 -8.69 1.23
CA LYS A 76 -0.22 -8.64 0.31
C LYS A 76 0.12 -9.17 -1.09
N LEU A 77 1.32 -8.93 -1.57
CA LEU A 77 1.78 -9.45 -2.87
C LEU A 77 2.03 -10.96 -2.81
N GLY A 78 2.54 -11.46 -1.68
CA GLY A 78 2.75 -12.90 -1.47
C GLY A 78 3.52 -13.55 -2.62
N GLU A 79 2.96 -14.64 -3.14
CA GLU A 79 3.57 -15.43 -4.21
C GLU A 79 3.61 -14.72 -5.58
N LEU A 80 2.85 -13.63 -5.76
CA LEU A 80 2.92 -12.82 -6.97
C LEU A 80 4.31 -12.18 -7.19
N GLU A 81 5.13 -12.02 -6.15
CA GLU A 81 6.51 -11.54 -6.26
C GLU A 81 7.50 -12.61 -6.68
N ALA A 82 7.10 -13.88 -6.70
CA ALA A 82 7.98 -14.94 -7.12
C ALA A 82 8.34 -14.81 -8.61
N PRO A 83 9.61 -15.07 -9.00
CA PRO A 83 9.99 -15.06 -10.41
C PRO A 83 9.23 -16.08 -11.29
N SER A 84 8.70 -17.13 -10.66
CA SER A 84 7.90 -18.18 -11.29
C SER A 84 6.40 -17.87 -11.32
N ALA A 85 5.94 -16.74 -10.74
CA ALA A 85 4.54 -16.38 -10.71
C ALA A 85 3.94 -16.38 -12.13
N SER A 86 2.74 -16.90 -12.27
CA SER A 86 2.00 -17.04 -13.52
C SER A 86 0.54 -16.67 -13.33
N LEU A 87 -0.37 -17.19 -14.14
CA LEU A 87 -1.80 -16.84 -14.09
C LEU A 87 -2.44 -17.20 -12.75
N ALA A 88 -2.02 -18.30 -12.14
CA ALA A 88 -2.54 -18.76 -10.85
C ALA A 88 -2.27 -17.74 -9.74
N GLU A 89 -1.04 -17.22 -9.63
CA GLU A 89 -0.65 -16.24 -8.62
C GLU A 89 -1.32 -14.88 -8.86
N LEU A 90 -1.51 -14.49 -10.14
CA LEU A 90 -2.30 -13.31 -10.50
C LEU A 90 -3.75 -13.43 -10.00
N ARG A 91 -4.41 -14.55 -10.30
CA ARG A 91 -5.79 -14.81 -9.84
C ARG A 91 -5.85 -14.88 -8.31
N GLY A 92 -4.93 -15.59 -7.69
CA GLY A 92 -4.83 -15.68 -6.23
C GLY A 92 -4.68 -14.32 -5.55
N TYR A 93 -3.91 -13.41 -6.13
CA TYR A 93 -3.77 -12.03 -5.64
C TYR A 93 -5.10 -11.27 -5.72
N PHE A 94 -5.83 -11.35 -6.83
CA PHE A 94 -7.13 -10.68 -6.98
C PHE A 94 -8.20 -11.30 -6.08
N ASP A 95 -8.23 -12.62 -5.92
CA ASP A 95 -9.13 -13.30 -4.98
C ASP A 95 -8.84 -12.89 -3.52
N GLY A 96 -7.56 -12.78 -3.18
CA GLY A 96 -7.13 -12.25 -1.88
C GLY A 96 -7.58 -10.80 -1.67
N LEU A 97 -7.42 -9.96 -2.68
CA LEU A 97 -7.85 -8.57 -2.65
C LEU A 97 -9.35 -8.44 -2.45
N VAL A 98 -10.17 -9.19 -3.20
CA VAL A 98 -11.65 -9.19 -3.06
C VAL A 98 -12.03 -9.64 -1.65
N ARG A 99 -11.44 -10.72 -1.15
CA ARG A 99 -11.69 -11.24 0.20
C ARG A 99 -11.33 -10.20 1.27
N ASP A 100 -10.21 -9.54 1.14
CA ASP A 100 -9.80 -8.48 2.05
C ASP A 100 -10.79 -7.32 2.05
N LEU A 101 -11.24 -6.85 0.86
CA LEU A 101 -12.18 -5.74 0.74
C LEU A 101 -13.56 -6.03 1.35
N LEU A 102 -13.94 -7.31 1.44
CA LEU A 102 -15.19 -7.74 2.08
C LEU A 102 -15.06 -7.86 3.61
N SER A 103 -13.85 -7.90 4.14
CA SER A 103 -13.61 -7.98 5.58
C SER A 103 -13.76 -6.60 6.26
N PRO A 104 -14.14 -6.54 7.54
CA PRO A 104 -14.20 -5.28 8.29
C PRO A 104 -12.87 -4.51 8.28
N GLU A 105 -11.77 -5.22 8.40
CA GLU A 105 -10.41 -4.66 8.42
C GLU A 105 -9.99 -4.13 7.05
N GLY A 106 -10.42 -4.79 5.98
CA GLY A 106 -10.09 -4.42 4.60
C GLY A 106 -10.79 -3.15 4.11
N ARG A 107 -11.82 -2.67 4.82
CA ARG A 107 -12.50 -1.39 4.52
C ARG A 107 -11.58 -0.17 4.58
N GLN A 108 -10.44 -0.28 5.25
CA GLN A 108 -9.42 0.79 5.22
C GLN A 108 -8.76 0.90 3.84
N GLY A 109 -8.81 -0.14 3.02
CA GLY A 109 -8.16 -0.22 1.71
C GLY A 109 -6.64 -0.25 1.83
N CYS A 110 -5.95 0.34 0.86
CA CYS A 110 -4.49 0.45 0.86
C CYS A 110 -4.05 1.86 1.24
N LEU A 111 -3.13 1.99 2.20
CA LEU A 111 -2.59 3.30 2.61
C LEU A 111 -1.97 4.07 1.42
N LEU A 112 -1.28 3.38 0.50
CA LEU A 112 -0.65 4.02 -0.66
C LEU A 112 -1.68 4.48 -1.69
N VAL A 113 -2.77 3.73 -1.90
CA VAL A 113 -3.89 4.15 -2.76
C VAL A 113 -4.61 5.35 -2.16
N ASN A 114 -4.90 5.30 -0.86
CA ASN A 114 -5.50 6.43 -0.15
C ASN A 114 -4.61 7.69 -0.28
N THR A 115 -3.28 7.53 -0.15
CA THR A 115 -2.31 8.62 -0.32
C THR A 115 -2.31 9.17 -1.75
N ALA A 116 -2.42 8.31 -2.77
CA ALA A 116 -2.50 8.74 -4.16
C ALA A 116 -3.67 9.70 -4.39
N ILE A 117 -4.83 9.38 -3.81
CA ILE A 117 -6.06 10.16 -3.96
C ILE A 117 -5.99 11.46 -3.13
N GLU A 118 -5.46 11.39 -1.90
CA GLU A 118 -5.54 12.49 -0.94
C GLU A 118 -4.40 13.50 -1.12
N ASN A 119 -3.18 13.06 -1.39
CA ASN A 119 -1.96 13.84 -1.18
C ASN A 119 -0.99 13.90 -2.35
N ALA A 120 -0.99 12.92 -3.26
CA ALA A 120 0.08 12.82 -4.25
C ALA A 120 0.18 14.02 -5.19
N ALA A 121 -0.93 14.73 -5.44
CA ALA A 121 -0.92 15.93 -6.29
C ALA A 121 -0.23 17.15 -5.65
N GLY A 122 0.00 17.13 -4.34
CA GLY A 122 0.57 18.27 -3.59
C GLY A 122 1.79 17.94 -2.75
N ASP A 123 2.30 16.69 -2.83
CA ASP A 123 3.46 16.22 -2.07
C ASP A 123 4.31 15.25 -2.92
N ASP A 124 5.38 15.77 -3.52
CA ASP A 124 6.25 15.01 -4.44
C ASP A 124 6.93 13.80 -3.79
N GLU A 125 7.28 13.87 -2.50
CA GLU A 125 7.88 12.75 -1.77
C GLU A 125 6.84 11.64 -1.53
N ALA A 126 5.63 11.99 -1.12
CA ALA A 126 4.54 11.03 -1.01
C ALA A 126 4.20 10.41 -2.37
N ALA A 127 4.14 11.23 -3.42
CA ALA A 127 3.94 10.78 -4.80
C ALA A 127 5.05 9.82 -5.26
N ALA A 128 6.31 10.05 -4.87
CA ALA A 128 7.42 9.17 -5.21
C ALA A 128 7.26 7.78 -4.58
N VAL A 129 6.83 7.69 -3.30
CA VAL A 129 6.57 6.40 -2.64
C VAL A 129 5.42 5.66 -3.35
N VAL A 130 4.34 6.37 -3.69
CA VAL A 130 3.21 5.79 -4.43
C VAL A 130 3.64 5.28 -5.80
N ARG A 131 4.39 6.08 -6.59
CA ARG A 131 4.92 5.65 -7.90
C ARG A 131 5.79 4.41 -7.78
N GLY A 132 6.64 4.34 -6.75
CA GLY A 132 7.47 3.16 -6.47
C GLY A 132 6.64 1.90 -6.24
N HIS A 133 5.54 2.02 -5.50
CA HIS A 133 4.59 0.92 -5.26
C HIS A 133 3.89 0.47 -6.55
N LEU A 134 3.34 1.41 -7.33
CA LEU A 134 2.66 1.09 -8.59
C LEU A 134 3.61 0.41 -9.58
N ALA A 135 4.85 0.91 -9.71
CA ALA A 135 5.86 0.29 -10.56
C ALA A 135 6.28 -1.10 -10.07
N ARG A 136 6.30 -1.35 -8.73
CA ARG A 136 6.55 -2.69 -8.18
C ARG A 136 5.43 -3.65 -8.58
N LEU A 137 4.17 -3.26 -8.39
CA LEU A 137 3.00 -4.04 -8.73
C LEU A 137 2.95 -4.34 -10.24
N GLU A 138 3.20 -3.34 -11.08
CA GLU A 138 3.29 -3.50 -12.53
C GLU A 138 4.35 -4.53 -12.94
N ARG A 139 5.56 -4.46 -12.36
CA ARG A 139 6.62 -5.45 -12.64
C ARG A 139 6.22 -6.87 -12.25
N CYS A 140 5.60 -7.07 -11.09
CA CYS A 140 5.14 -8.39 -10.66
C CYS A 140 4.11 -8.95 -11.64
N MET A 141 3.09 -8.15 -11.98
CA MET A 141 2.03 -8.56 -12.90
C MET A 141 2.56 -8.80 -14.32
N ALA A 142 3.47 -7.96 -14.83
CA ALA A 142 4.08 -8.17 -16.14
C ALA A 142 4.93 -9.46 -16.18
N THR A 143 5.66 -9.76 -15.09
CA THR A 143 6.43 -11.02 -15.00
C THR A 143 5.49 -12.21 -15.02
N ALA A 144 4.44 -12.21 -14.24
CA ALA A 144 3.46 -13.28 -14.20
C ALA A 144 2.75 -13.45 -15.57
N LEU A 145 2.40 -12.37 -16.25
CA LEU A 145 1.81 -12.43 -17.59
C LEU A 145 2.79 -12.96 -18.66
N ARG A 146 4.08 -12.61 -18.58
CA ARG A 146 5.10 -13.20 -19.47
C ARG A 146 5.21 -14.70 -19.27
N ASN A 147 5.24 -15.16 -18.03
CA ASN A 147 5.29 -16.59 -17.70
C ASN A 147 4.01 -17.29 -18.18
N ALA A 148 2.83 -16.75 -17.87
CA ALA A 148 1.55 -17.29 -18.32
C ALA A 148 1.47 -17.41 -19.84
N ARG A 149 1.96 -16.41 -20.59
CA ARG A 149 2.03 -16.46 -22.06
C ARG A 149 2.99 -17.54 -22.54
N SER A 150 4.16 -17.70 -21.93
CA SER A 150 5.13 -18.72 -22.30
C SER A 150 4.63 -20.14 -22.04
N GLN A 151 3.73 -20.30 -21.05
CA GLN A 151 3.10 -21.56 -20.66
C GLN A 151 1.80 -21.86 -21.43
N GLY A 152 1.34 -20.91 -22.27
CA GLY A 152 0.09 -21.05 -23.04
C GLY A 152 -1.18 -20.86 -22.20
N GLU A 153 -1.07 -20.29 -21.00
CA GLU A 153 -2.21 -20.02 -20.09
C GLU A 153 -3.02 -18.79 -20.52
N VAL A 154 -2.41 -17.89 -21.29
CA VAL A 154 -3.06 -16.74 -21.93
C VAL A 154 -2.72 -16.71 -23.41
N ARG A 155 -3.55 -15.98 -24.21
CA ARG A 155 -3.32 -15.87 -25.65
C ARG A 155 -1.94 -15.34 -25.99
N ALA A 156 -1.32 -15.87 -27.05
CA ALA A 156 -0.02 -15.40 -27.54
C ALA A 156 -0.02 -13.91 -27.94
N SER A 157 -1.20 -13.35 -28.28
CA SER A 157 -1.39 -11.94 -28.65
C SER A 157 -1.42 -10.99 -27.45
N VAL A 158 -1.48 -11.50 -26.21
CA VAL A 158 -1.49 -10.65 -25.02
C VAL A 158 -0.15 -9.92 -24.91
N ASP A 159 -0.22 -8.59 -24.79
CA ASP A 159 0.90 -7.76 -24.40
C ASP A 159 1.04 -7.79 -22.85
N PRO A 160 2.10 -8.40 -22.29
CA PRO A 160 2.25 -8.52 -20.85
C PRO A 160 2.38 -7.17 -20.13
N GLU A 161 3.02 -6.18 -20.76
CA GLU A 161 3.22 -4.85 -20.19
C GLU A 161 1.91 -4.05 -20.19
N GLY A 162 1.17 -4.08 -21.30
CA GLY A 162 -0.15 -3.45 -21.38
C GLY A 162 -1.17 -4.12 -20.48
N GLY A 163 -1.16 -5.46 -20.42
CA GLY A 163 -2.00 -6.26 -19.53
C GLY A 163 -1.71 -5.97 -18.05
N ALA A 164 -0.43 -5.84 -17.68
CA ALA A 164 -0.05 -5.48 -16.32
C ALA A 164 -0.58 -4.10 -15.92
N LYS A 165 -0.51 -3.10 -16.80
CA LYS A 165 -1.07 -1.76 -16.54
C LYS A 165 -2.58 -1.80 -16.34
N LEU A 166 -3.28 -2.60 -17.15
CA LEU A 166 -4.73 -2.82 -17.00
C LEU A 166 -5.03 -3.46 -15.64
N LEU A 167 -4.32 -4.52 -15.27
CA LEU A 167 -4.51 -5.20 -13.99
C LEU A 167 -4.19 -4.28 -12.79
N VAL A 168 -3.13 -3.49 -12.87
CA VAL A 168 -2.82 -2.47 -11.84
C VAL A 168 -3.97 -1.47 -11.73
N ALA A 169 -4.47 -0.92 -12.83
CA ALA A 169 -5.58 0.03 -12.81
C ALA A 169 -6.85 -0.62 -12.23
N THR A 170 -7.14 -1.89 -12.60
CA THR A 170 -8.27 -2.66 -12.06
C THR A 170 -8.13 -2.86 -10.55
N CYS A 171 -6.94 -3.21 -10.08
CA CYS A 171 -6.65 -3.36 -8.65
C CYS A 171 -6.91 -2.06 -7.87
N GLN A 172 -6.46 -0.90 -8.39
CA GLN A 172 -6.74 0.41 -7.79
C GLN A 172 -8.25 0.70 -7.80
N GLY A 173 -8.94 0.41 -8.92
CA GLY A 173 -10.39 0.55 -9.05
C GLY A 173 -11.15 -0.31 -8.04
N LEU A 174 -10.76 -1.58 -7.88
CA LEU A 174 -11.35 -2.48 -6.87
C LEU A 174 -11.22 -1.93 -5.46
N MET A 175 -10.07 -1.36 -5.09
CA MET A 175 -9.85 -0.77 -3.77
C MET A 175 -10.77 0.44 -3.53
N VAL A 176 -11.04 1.25 -4.55
CA VAL A 176 -11.96 2.39 -4.45
C VAL A 176 -13.41 1.92 -4.40
N VAL A 177 -13.81 1.03 -5.32
CA VAL A 177 -15.17 0.49 -5.40
C VAL A 177 -15.52 -0.29 -4.13
N GLY A 178 -14.66 -1.20 -3.68
CA GLY A 178 -14.90 -2.01 -2.49
C GLY A 178 -15.02 -1.21 -1.20
N LYS A 179 -14.34 -0.06 -1.14
CA LYS A 179 -14.48 0.87 0.00
C LYS A 179 -15.87 1.54 0.04
N ALA A 180 -16.45 1.83 -1.12
CA ALA A 180 -17.75 2.48 -1.26
C ALA A 180 -18.91 1.47 -1.31
N ASN A 181 -18.69 0.34 -1.97
CA ASN A 181 -19.68 -0.72 -2.18
C ASN A 181 -19.02 -2.10 -2.02
N PRO A 182 -18.93 -2.66 -0.80
CA PRO A 182 -18.34 -3.97 -0.53
C PRO A 182 -19.32 -5.11 -0.89
N ASP A 183 -19.65 -5.22 -2.17
CA ASP A 183 -20.50 -6.27 -2.73
C ASP A 183 -19.62 -7.29 -3.47
N GLU A 184 -19.68 -8.56 -3.03
CA GLU A 184 -18.85 -9.62 -3.59
C GLU A 184 -19.10 -9.85 -5.08
N ALA A 185 -20.36 -9.83 -5.53
CA ALA A 185 -20.71 -10.06 -6.93
C ALA A 185 -20.14 -8.96 -7.82
N VAL A 186 -20.20 -7.70 -7.36
CA VAL A 186 -19.65 -6.55 -8.08
C VAL A 186 -18.12 -6.65 -8.16
N LEU A 187 -17.44 -6.92 -7.04
CA LEU A 187 -15.99 -6.98 -6.98
C LEU A 187 -15.43 -8.14 -7.81
N ARG A 188 -16.06 -9.32 -7.73
CA ARG A 188 -15.68 -10.47 -8.58
C ARG A 188 -15.92 -10.19 -10.05
N ALA A 189 -17.07 -9.62 -10.43
CA ALA A 189 -17.32 -9.28 -11.82
C ALA A 189 -16.27 -8.33 -12.40
N ILE A 190 -15.80 -7.35 -11.65
CA ILE A 190 -14.71 -6.45 -12.07
C ILE A 190 -13.42 -7.25 -12.30
N ALA A 191 -13.03 -8.09 -11.35
CA ALA A 191 -11.83 -8.89 -11.43
C ALA A 191 -11.88 -9.87 -12.62
N ASP A 192 -12.97 -10.63 -12.75
CA ASP A 192 -13.13 -11.65 -13.79
C ASP A 192 -13.13 -11.03 -15.20
N ASN A 193 -13.77 -9.89 -15.40
CA ASN A 193 -13.75 -9.20 -16.69
C ASN A 193 -12.36 -8.68 -17.06
N ALA A 194 -11.56 -8.25 -16.09
CA ALA A 194 -10.17 -7.88 -16.35
C ALA A 194 -9.32 -9.07 -16.83
N PHE A 195 -9.56 -10.28 -16.30
CA PHE A 195 -8.91 -11.49 -16.78
C PHE A 195 -9.49 -12.00 -18.11
N ALA A 196 -10.79 -11.82 -18.37
CA ALA A 196 -11.40 -12.22 -19.63
C ALA A 196 -10.77 -11.51 -20.86
N VAL A 197 -10.28 -10.29 -20.69
CA VAL A 197 -9.55 -9.56 -21.75
C VAL A 197 -8.20 -10.22 -22.07
N LEU A 198 -7.63 -10.99 -21.14
CA LEU A 198 -6.32 -11.65 -21.25
C LEU A 198 -6.44 -13.12 -21.72
N ALA A 199 -7.63 -13.72 -21.63
CA ALA A 199 -7.89 -15.13 -21.97
C ALA A 199 -7.84 -15.42 -23.48
#